data_44bdccf69f57ef7fe5feef24120606dd
#
_entry.id   44bdccf69f57ef7fe5feef24120606dd
#
_cell.length_a   1.000
_cell.length_b   1.000
_cell.length_c   1.000
_cell.angle_alpha   90.00
_cell.angle_beta   90.00
_cell.angle_gamma   90.00
#
_symmetry.space_group_name_H-M   'P 1'
#
loop_
_entity.id
_entity.type
_entity.pdbx_description
1 polymer ?
#
loop_
_entity_poly.entity_id
_entity_poly.type
_entity_poly.pdbx_seq_one_letter_code
_entity_poly.pdbx_strand_id
1 'polypeptide(L)'
;EDFIDNNYISQTKSLGAQLLVSGNVTTINATKEAHTDSQGRTSYSYNSTITLDLKVLDVETGQVIASDVISSKANKGLLDLKGWGSALTGSAPSSGQEAYSVALKRLENEVDNFVSKNFPVSFLIAEIQEQGGDGSAKNILISGGSAFGLKKGDKLSVVELVEMEVGGKKIVRKKEIGELKITKVEDENFSICEVKVGGIEINSKYKAQGKLQITTKQWEWNY
;
A
#
# COMPACT_ATOMS: atom_id res chain seq x y z
N GLU A 1 5.25 25.18 -12.17
CA GLU A 1 6.60 24.85 -12.69
C GLU A 1 6.71 23.33 -12.69
N ASP A 2 6.88 22.73 -13.89
CA ASP A 2 7.02 21.31 -14.02
C ASP A 2 8.40 20.89 -13.51
N PHE A 3 8.44 20.20 -12.39
CA PHE A 3 9.65 19.71 -11.73
C PHE A 3 10.38 18.59 -12.49
N ILE A 4 9.86 18.15 -13.63
CA ILE A 4 10.43 17.07 -14.42
C ILE A 4 10.98 17.66 -15.70
N ASP A 5 12.31 17.82 -15.70
CA ASP A 5 13.07 18.20 -16.90
C ASP A 5 13.02 17.06 -17.94
N ASN A 6 12.90 17.43 -19.22
CA ASN A 6 12.96 16.49 -20.35
C ASN A 6 14.24 15.64 -20.37
N ASN A 7 15.32 16.11 -19.74
CA ASN A 7 16.56 15.35 -19.57
C ASN A 7 16.36 14.11 -18.68
N TYR A 8 15.56 14.22 -17.60
CA TYR A 8 15.28 13.07 -16.74
C TYR A 8 14.43 12.02 -17.47
N ILE A 9 13.45 12.45 -18.26
CA ILE A 9 12.65 11.55 -19.08
C ILE A 9 13.54 10.82 -20.09
N SER A 10 14.44 11.52 -20.75
CA SER A 10 15.36 10.93 -21.74
C SER A 10 16.33 9.93 -21.11
N GLN A 11 16.89 10.24 -19.93
CA GLN A 11 17.75 9.33 -19.19
C GLN A 11 16.97 8.08 -18.73
N THR A 12 15.75 8.27 -18.25
CA THR A 12 14.88 7.18 -17.76
C THR A 12 14.49 6.24 -18.89
N LYS A 13 14.23 6.77 -20.10
CA LYS A 13 14.02 5.95 -21.31
C LYS A 13 15.23 5.09 -21.65
N SER A 14 16.43 5.63 -21.54
CA SER A 14 17.66 4.89 -21.83
C SER A 14 17.91 3.74 -20.86
N LEU A 15 17.35 3.80 -19.65
CA LEU A 15 17.39 2.74 -18.63
C LEU A 15 16.27 1.70 -18.78
N GLY A 16 15.36 1.86 -19.77
CA GLY A 16 14.23 0.93 -19.99
C GLY A 16 13.13 1.03 -18.93
N ALA A 17 13.10 2.09 -18.14
CA ALA A 17 12.04 2.30 -17.17
C ALA A 17 10.73 2.70 -17.87
N GLN A 18 9.62 2.16 -17.40
CA GLN A 18 8.29 2.47 -17.92
C GLN A 18 7.64 3.64 -17.18
N LEU A 19 7.95 3.78 -15.90
CA LEU A 19 7.37 4.80 -15.02
C LEU A 19 8.46 5.62 -14.34
N LEU A 20 8.23 6.92 -14.22
CA LEU A 20 9.05 7.85 -13.46
C LEU A 20 8.23 8.41 -12.30
N VAL A 21 8.68 8.16 -11.07
CA VAL A 21 8.07 8.76 -9.87
C VAL A 21 8.87 10.00 -9.48
N SER A 22 8.20 11.13 -9.38
CA SER A 22 8.76 12.40 -8.92
C SER A 22 8.04 12.87 -7.67
N GLY A 23 8.81 13.36 -6.69
CA GLY A 23 8.26 13.92 -5.46
C GLY A 23 8.90 15.26 -5.13
N ASN A 24 8.08 16.23 -4.73
CA ASN A 24 8.54 17.53 -4.25
C ASN A 24 8.01 17.78 -2.83
N VAL A 25 8.93 18.10 -1.90
CA VAL A 25 8.56 18.49 -0.54
C VAL A 25 8.03 19.91 -0.59
N THR A 26 6.74 20.09 -0.36
CA THR A 26 6.07 21.40 -0.43
C THR A 26 6.05 22.12 0.91
N THR A 27 6.02 21.35 2.02
CA THR A 27 5.96 21.95 3.36
C THR A 27 6.67 21.06 4.37
N ILE A 28 7.46 21.68 5.24
CA ILE A 28 7.95 21.08 6.48
C ILE A 28 7.53 22.03 7.60
N ASN A 29 6.68 21.55 8.50
CA ASN A 29 6.23 22.32 9.67
C ASN A 29 6.61 21.59 10.95
N ALA A 30 7.08 22.31 11.93
CA ALA A 30 7.41 21.80 13.26
C ALA A 30 6.77 22.71 14.32
N THR A 31 6.08 22.08 15.28
CA THR A 31 5.44 22.80 16.40
C THR A 31 5.92 22.22 17.71
N LYS A 32 6.03 23.12 18.70
CA LYS A 32 6.29 22.79 20.10
C LYS A 32 5.12 23.31 20.92
N GLU A 33 4.45 22.44 21.65
CA GLU A 33 3.32 22.78 22.51
C GLU A 33 3.70 22.56 23.97
N ALA A 34 3.37 23.54 24.83
CA ALA A 34 3.57 23.44 26.27
C ALA A 34 2.27 22.96 26.94
N HIS A 35 2.38 21.98 27.80
CA HIS A 35 1.29 21.42 28.59
C HIS A 35 1.63 21.59 30.07
N THR A 36 0.82 22.35 30.80
CA THR A 36 0.98 22.54 32.26
C THR A 36 -0.07 21.71 32.98
N ASP A 37 0.37 20.83 33.87
CA ASP A 37 -0.52 19.99 34.67
C ASP A 37 -1.13 20.80 35.85
N SER A 38 -2.07 20.14 36.57
CA SER A 38 -2.74 20.75 37.73
C SER A 38 -1.81 21.07 38.92
N GLN A 39 -0.57 20.55 38.89
CA GLN A 39 0.47 20.77 39.89
C GLN A 39 1.46 21.87 39.45
N GLY A 40 1.20 22.53 38.30
CA GLY A 40 2.04 23.60 37.76
C GLY A 40 3.32 23.12 37.04
N ARG A 41 3.47 21.83 36.79
CA ARG A 41 4.62 21.26 36.05
C ARG A 41 4.38 21.40 34.56
N THR A 42 5.33 22.02 33.85
CA THR A 42 5.23 22.16 32.40
C THR A 42 6.01 21.07 31.70
N SER A 43 5.32 20.36 30.79
CA SER A 43 5.91 19.43 29.82
C SER A 43 5.77 19.98 28.41
N TYR A 44 6.57 19.46 27.49
CA TYR A 44 6.52 19.88 26.09
C TYR A 44 6.26 18.69 25.20
N SER A 45 5.38 18.85 24.20
CA SER A 45 5.21 17.92 23.10
C SER A 45 5.71 18.57 21.80
N TYR A 46 6.25 17.75 20.92
CA TYR A 46 6.76 18.19 19.64
C TYR A 46 6.00 17.45 18.53
N ASN A 47 5.59 18.20 17.51
CA ASN A 47 4.94 17.63 16.33
C ASN A 47 5.66 18.14 15.08
N SER A 48 5.77 17.27 14.08
CA SER A 48 6.26 17.64 12.76
C SER A 48 5.30 17.13 11.69
N THR A 49 5.11 17.93 10.66
CA THR A 49 4.32 17.56 9.48
C THR A 49 5.13 17.83 8.23
N ILE A 50 5.22 16.86 7.35
CA ILE A 50 5.86 16.96 6.05
C ILE A 50 4.78 16.71 5.00
N THR A 51 4.73 17.57 3.98
CA THR A 51 3.83 17.41 2.84
C THR A 51 4.65 17.22 1.58
N LEU A 52 4.28 16.23 0.79
CA LEU A 52 4.94 15.82 -0.45
C LEU A 52 3.91 15.84 -1.59
N ASP A 53 4.23 16.53 -2.67
CA ASP A 53 3.51 16.44 -3.94
C ASP A 53 4.16 15.32 -4.76
N LEU A 54 3.39 14.26 -5.04
CA LEU A 54 3.83 13.11 -5.84
C LEU A 54 3.21 13.14 -7.21
N LYS A 55 4.02 12.84 -8.24
CA LYS A 55 3.59 12.63 -9.62
C LYS A 55 4.24 11.38 -10.18
N VAL A 56 3.47 10.62 -10.93
CA VAL A 56 3.97 9.48 -11.70
C VAL A 56 3.71 9.74 -13.16
N LEU A 57 4.75 9.64 -13.95
CA LEU A 57 4.71 9.83 -15.39
C LEU A 57 4.95 8.50 -16.09
N ASP A 58 4.21 8.28 -17.16
CA ASP A 58 4.57 7.32 -18.18
C ASP A 58 5.77 7.86 -18.98
N VAL A 59 6.86 7.10 -18.98
CA VAL A 59 8.13 7.55 -19.58
C VAL A 59 8.05 7.57 -21.11
N GLU A 60 7.21 6.74 -21.72
CA GLU A 60 7.05 6.68 -23.16
C GLU A 60 6.29 7.88 -23.70
N THR A 61 5.17 8.23 -23.05
CA THR A 61 4.28 9.31 -23.49
C THR A 61 4.56 10.66 -22.85
N GLY A 62 5.29 10.68 -21.70
CA GLY A 62 5.51 11.88 -20.91
C GLY A 62 4.26 12.36 -20.14
N GLN A 63 3.18 11.60 -20.15
CA GLN A 63 1.93 11.98 -19.48
C GLN A 63 1.95 11.65 -18.00
N VAL A 64 1.38 12.53 -17.18
CA VAL A 64 1.12 12.25 -15.76
C VAL A 64 -0.05 11.28 -15.67
N ILE A 65 0.21 10.08 -15.14
CA ILE A 65 -0.79 9.00 -15.01
C ILE A 65 -1.35 8.89 -13.60
N ALA A 66 -0.64 9.42 -12.60
CA ALA A 66 -1.12 9.55 -11.22
C ALA A 66 -0.46 10.74 -10.54
N SER A 67 -1.20 11.45 -9.69
CA SER A 67 -0.67 12.50 -8.81
C SER A 67 -1.48 12.56 -7.53
N ASP A 68 -0.83 12.90 -6.41
CA ASP A 68 -1.47 13.12 -5.12
C ASP A 68 -0.60 14.01 -4.25
N VAL A 69 -1.22 14.69 -3.29
CA VAL A 69 -0.55 15.46 -2.24
C VAL A 69 -0.67 14.70 -0.94
N ILE A 70 0.41 14.05 -0.54
CA ILE A 70 0.45 13.25 0.68
C ILE A 70 1.04 14.02 1.85
N SER A 71 0.56 13.75 3.05
CA SER A 71 1.00 14.45 4.26
C SER A 71 1.21 13.48 5.42
N SER A 72 2.29 13.69 6.15
CA SER A 72 2.59 12.96 7.39
C SER A 72 1.72 13.40 8.59
N LYS A 73 0.65 14.19 8.37
CA LYS A 73 -0.29 14.54 9.44
C LYS A 73 -0.82 13.27 10.09
N ALA A 74 -0.78 13.21 11.42
CA ALA A 74 -1.55 12.22 12.13
C ALA A 74 -3.03 12.45 11.80
N ASN A 75 -3.71 11.44 11.25
CA ASN A 75 -5.16 11.49 11.16
C ASN A 75 -5.69 11.61 12.59
N LYS A 76 -6.36 12.72 12.88
CA LYS A 76 -7.09 12.91 14.13
C LYS A 76 -8.35 12.03 14.04
N GLY A 77 -8.15 10.72 14.17
CA GLY A 77 -9.27 9.78 14.34
C GLY A 77 -9.96 10.00 15.68
N LEU A 78 -11.14 9.43 15.82
CA LEU A 78 -12.03 9.50 16.98
C LEU A 78 -11.36 9.19 18.34
N LEU A 79 -10.12 8.68 18.35
CA LEU A 79 -9.32 8.33 19.54
C LEU A 79 -8.50 9.49 20.11
N ASP A 80 -8.50 10.66 19.47
CA ASP A 80 -7.82 11.87 19.99
C ASP A 80 -8.67 12.66 21.02
N LEU A 81 -9.76 12.03 21.50
CA LEU A 81 -10.52 12.54 22.62
C LEU A 81 -9.69 12.44 23.90
N LYS A 82 -9.04 13.54 24.26
CA LYS A 82 -8.41 13.77 25.57
C LYS A 82 -7.10 13.05 25.88
N GLY A 83 -6.11 13.11 25.01
CA GLY A 83 -4.75 12.70 25.37
C GLY A 83 -4.55 11.19 25.56
N TRP A 84 -5.52 10.33 25.23
CA TRP A 84 -5.40 8.87 25.32
C TRP A 84 -4.73 8.26 24.09
N GLY A 85 -4.64 9.00 22.97
CA GLY A 85 -4.02 8.53 21.73
C GLY A 85 -2.54 8.19 21.88
N SER A 86 -1.81 8.91 22.74
CA SER A 86 -0.39 8.64 22.98
C SER A 86 -0.12 7.36 23.78
N ALA A 87 -1.07 6.90 24.60
CA ALA A 87 -0.94 5.66 25.37
C ALA A 87 -1.02 4.39 24.51
N LEU A 88 -1.66 4.46 23.32
CA LEU A 88 -1.80 3.33 22.39
C LEU A 88 -0.77 3.35 21.28
N THR A 89 -0.15 4.51 20.98
CA THR A 89 0.79 4.69 19.86
C THR A 89 2.24 4.93 20.27
N GLY A 90 2.55 4.88 21.56
CA GLY A 90 3.86 5.25 22.11
C GLY A 90 3.85 6.67 22.68
N SER A 91 4.88 7.00 23.46
CA SER A 91 5.04 8.32 24.07
C SER A 91 5.09 9.42 23.00
N ALA A 92 4.48 10.58 23.28
CA ALA A 92 4.63 11.75 22.40
C ALA A 92 6.12 12.08 22.21
N PRO A 93 6.53 12.51 21.00
CA PRO A 93 7.91 12.87 20.74
C PRO A 93 8.44 13.87 21.77
N SER A 94 9.60 13.57 22.35
CA SER A 94 10.25 14.36 23.40
C SER A 94 11.15 15.46 22.85
N SER A 95 11.41 15.44 21.55
CA SER A 95 12.26 16.41 20.84
C SER A 95 11.75 16.67 19.41
N GLY A 96 12.17 17.80 18.84
CA GLY A 96 11.86 18.12 17.45
C GLY A 96 12.45 17.10 16.46
N GLN A 97 13.62 16.53 16.76
CA GLN A 97 14.24 15.53 15.92
C GLN A 97 13.45 14.21 15.92
N GLU A 98 12.96 13.79 17.09
CA GLU A 98 12.10 12.63 17.21
C GLU A 98 10.77 12.83 16.47
N ALA A 99 10.15 14.01 16.63
CA ALA A 99 8.93 14.37 15.90
C ALA A 99 9.13 14.33 14.38
N TYR A 100 10.28 14.81 13.89
CA TYR A 100 10.63 14.75 12.47
C TYR A 100 10.80 13.31 11.98
N SER A 101 11.48 12.46 12.75
CA SER A 101 11.67 11.05 12.42
C SER A 101 10.33 10.28 12.35
N VAL A 102 9.41 10.59 13.27
CA VAL A 102 8.04 10.03 13.26
C VAL A 102 7.27 10.51 12.02
N ALA A 103 7.42 11.79 11.66
CA ALA A 103 6.77 12.34 10.46
C ALA A 103 7.30 11.70 9.18
N LEU A 104 8.61 11.46 9.07
CA LEU A 104 9.22 10.75 7.94
C LEU A 104 8.66 9.32 7.80
N LYS A 105 8.59 8.58 8.91
CA LYS A 105 8.05 7.22 8.88
C LYS A 105 6.58 7.16 8.48
N ARG A 106 5.77 8.14 8.89
CA ARG A 106 4.38 8.27 8.44
C ARG A 106 4.32 8.57 6.95
N LEU A 107 5.17 9.49 6.48
CA LEU A 107 5.24 9.84 5.07
C LEU A 107 5.64 8.64 4.20
N GLU A 108 6.58 7.82 4.65
CA GLU A 108 6.96 6.56 3.99
C GLU A 108 5.75 5.65 3.81
N ASN A 109 4.95 5.45 4.85
CA ASN A 109 3.72 4.65 4.77
C ASN A 109 2.71 5.25 3.77
N GLU A 110 2.58 6.58 3.71
CA GLU A 110 1.67 7.23 2.75
C GLU A 110 2.18 7.12 1.30
N VAL A 111 3.50 7.13 1.07
CA VAL A 111 4.09 6.84 -0.25
C VAL A 111 3.80 5.40 -0.65
N ASP A 112 3.98 4.44 0.26
CA ASP A 112 3.67 3.03 0.01
C ASP A 112 2.19 2.83 -0.34
N ASN A 113 1.29 3.51 0.38
CA ASN A 113 -0.14 3.51 0.10
C ASN A 113 -0.45 4.09 -1.29
N PHE A 114 0.17 5.21 -1.64
CA PHE A 114 0.00 5.84 -2.96
C PHE A 114 0.45 4.90 -4.08
N VAL A 115 1.62 4.28 -3.95
CA VAL A 115 2.15 3.33 -4.94
C VAL A 115 1.24 2.11 -5.05
N SER A 116 0.88 1.49 -3.92
CA SER A 116 0.02 0.31 -3.91
C SER A 116 -1.37 0.55 -4.49
N LYS A 117 -1.92 1.75 -4.29
CA LYS A 117 -3.22 2.17 -4.81
C LYS A 117 -3.20 2.37 -6.32
N ASN A 118 -2.19 3.05 -6.82
CA ASN A 118 -2.13 3.45 -8.23
C ASN A 118 -1.46 2.38 -9.11
N PHE A 119 -0.55 1.59 -8.55
CA PHE A 119 0.24 0.57 -9.26
C PHE A 119 0.19 -0.76 -8.53
N PRO A 120 -1.01 -1.36 -8.38
CA PRO A 120 -1.13 -2.64 -7.69
C PRO A 120 -0.36 -3.73 -8.46
N VAL A 121 0.61 -4.34 -7.80
CA VAL A 121 1.29 -5.50 -8.35
C VAL A 121 0.32 -6.68 -8.38
N SER A 122 0.25 -7.37 -9.50
CA SER A 122 -0.59 -8.56 -9.66
C SER A 122 0.28 -9.81 -9.76
N PHE A 123 -0.12 -10.84 -9.04
CA PHE A 123 0.49 -12.16 -9.07
C PHE A 123 -0.48 -13.19 -9.62
N LEU A 124 0.02 -14.33 -10.04
CA LEU A 124 -0.78 -15.45 -10.50
C LEU A 124 -0.75 -16.57 -9.45
N ILE A 125 -1.80 -17.40 -9.45
CA ILE A 125 -1.77 -18.68 -8.76
C ILE A 125 -0.92 -19.62 -9.60
N ALA A 126 0.22 -20.03 -9.07
CA ALA A 126 1.08 -21.02 -9.72
C ALA A 126 0.55 -22.42 -9.50
N GLU A 127 0.11 -22.73 -8.25
CA GLU A 127 -0.37 -24.05 -7.89
C GLU A 127 -1.28 -23.97 -6.65
N ILE A 128 -2.29 -24.86 -6.58
CA ILE A 128 -3.01 -25.15 -5.34
C ILE A 128 -2.36 -26.36 -4.69
N GLN A 129 -1.52 -26.13 -3.68
CA GLN A 129 -0.71 -27.15 -3.03
C GLN A 129 -1.52 -28.07 -2.09
N GLU A 130 -2.56 -27.51 -1.47
CA GLU A 130 -3.38 -28.25 -0.51
C GLU A 130 -4.86 -27.93 -0.69
N GLN A 131 -5.70 -28.96 -0.64
CA GLN A 131 -7.15 -28.84 -0.69
C GLN A 131 -7.77 -29.47 0.55
N GLY A 132 -8.84 -28.86 1.05
CA GLY A 132 -9.65 -29.44 2.09
C GLY A 132 -10.55 -30.56 1.59
N GLY A 133 -11.07 -31.38 2.50
CA GLY A 133 -12.02 -32.44 2.18
C GLY A 133 -13.35 -31.93 1.59
N ASP A 134 -13.67 -30.67 1.78
CA ASP A 134 -14.80 -29.93 1.20
C ASP A 134 -14.52 -29.37 -0.21
N GLY A 135 -13.34 -29.63 -0.76
CA GLY A 135 -12.90 -29.11 -2.04
C GLY A 135 -12.40 -27.66 -1.99
N SER A 136 -12.23 -27.07 -0.81
CA SER A 136 -11.66 -25.73 -0.68
C SER A 136 -10.14 -25.74 -0.89
N ALA A 137 -9.57 -24.70 -1.55
CA ALA A 137 -8.14 -24.45 -1.53
C ALA A 137 -7.72 -24.04 -0.11
N LYS A 138 -6.64 -24.62 0.41
CA LYS A 138 -6.07 -24.32 1.75
C LYS A 138 -4.74 -23.58 1.63
N ASN A 139 -3.81 -24.14 0.87
CA ASN A 139 -2.51 -23.55 0.60
C ASN A 139 -2.30 -23.36 -0.90
N ILE A 140 -1.81 -22.20 -1.27
CA ILE A 140 -1.61 -21.76 -2.65
C ILE A 140 -0.19 -21.25 -2.81
N LEU A 141 0.51 -21.69 -3.86
CA LEU A 141 1.75 -21.12 -4.34
C LEU A 141 1.42 -19.97 -5.30
N ILE A 142 2.00 -18.81 -5.09
CA ILE A 142 1.82 -17.62 -5.94
C ILE A 142 3.13 -17.24 -6.64
N SER A 143 3.03 -16.61 -7.82
CA SER A 143 4.16 -16.08 -8.60
C SER A 143 4.61 -14.71 -8.07
N GLY A 144 4.85 -14.59 -6.76
CA GLY A 144 5.33 -13.38 -6.11
C GLY A 144 6.17 -13.76 -4.90
N GLY A 145 7.37 -13.19 -4.80
CA GLY A 145 8.33 -13.48 -3.74
C GLY A 145 8.98 -12.22 -3.18
N SER A 146 10.18 -12.37 -2.62
CA SER A 146 10.91 -11.27 -1.96
C SER A 146 11.32 -10.16 -2.93
N ALA A 147 11.48 -10.43 -4.23
CA ALA A 147 11.77 -9.40 -5.24
C ALA A 147 10.66 -8.35 -5.36
N PHE A 148 9.44 -8.70 -4.99
CA PHE A 148 8.27 -7.80 -4.98
C PHE A 148 7.99 -7.20 -3.59
N GLY A 149 8.92 -7.34 -2.65
CA GLY A 149 8.79 -6.82 -1.29
C GLY A 149 7.81 -7.59 -0.40
N LEU A 150 7.30 -8.73 -0.85
CA LEU A 150 6.36 -9.55 -0.08
C LEU A 150 7.04 -10.12 1.17
N LYS A 151 6.30 -10.16 2.29
CA LYS A 151 6.75 -10.63 3.59
C LYS A 151 5.76 -11.61 4.20
N LYS A 152 6.26 -12.52 5.04
CA LYS A 152 5.40 -13.38 5.85
C LYS A 152 4.42 -12.53 6.68
N GLY A 153 3.14 -12.86 6.58
CA GLY A 153 2.07 -12.16 7.29
C GLY A 153 1.27 -11.20 6.41
N ASP A 154 1.79 -10.81 5.24
CA ASP A 154 1.08 -9.93 4.31
C ASP A 154 -0.24 -10.55 3.87
N LYS A 155 -1.25 -9.70 3.71
CA LYS A 155 -2.58 -10.06 3.26
C LYS A 155 -2.73 -9.68 1.79
N LEU A 156 -3.30 -10.60 1.02
CA LEU A 156 -3.52 -10.45 -0.42
C LEU A 156 -4.99 -10.76 -0.73
N SER A 157 -5.53 -10.10 -1.76
CA SER A 157 -6.86 -10.40 -2.28
C SER A 157 -6.76 -11.24 -3.55
N VAL A 158 -7.64 -12.23 -3.68
CA VAL A 158 -7.85 -12.96 -4.94
C VAL A 158 -9.01 -12.33 -5.68
N VAL A 159 -8.76 -11.87 -6.90
CA VAL A 159 -9.77 -11.24 -7.75
C VAL A 159 -9.98 -12.04 -9.03
N GLU A 160 -11.25 -12.22 -9.41
CA GLU A 160 -11.65 -12.75 -10.71
C GLU A 160 -11.82 -11.59 -11.69
N LEU A 161 -11.21 -11.69 -12.85
CA LEU A 161 -11.41 -10.74 -13.95
C LEU A 161 -12.58 -11.20 -14.81
N VAL A 162 -13.72 -10.51 -14.69
CA VAL A 162 -14.93 -10.80 -15.44
C VAL A 162 -15.10 -9.81 -16.58
N GLU A 163 -15.06 -10.29 -17.82
CA GLU A 163 -15.35 -9.44 -18.97
C GLU A 163 -16.87 -9.22 -19.07
N MET A 164 -17.28 -7.97 -19.19
CA MET A 164 -18.66 -7.55 -19.32
C MET A 164 -18.81 -6.60 -20.51
N GLU A 165 -19.93 -6.68 -21.20
CA GLU A 165 -20.28 -5.71 -22.24
C GLU A 165 -21.31 -4.74 -21.68
N VAL A 166 -20.97 -3.45 -21.69
CA VAL A 166 -21.83 -2.38 -21.19
C VAL A 166 -21.89 -1.28 -22.27
N GLY A 167 -23.07 -1.06 -22.83
CA GLY A 167 -23.26 -0.03 -23.88
C GLY A 167 -22.40 -0.25 -25.13
N GLY A 168 -22.15 -1.51 -25.52
CA GLY A 168 -21.31 -1.87 -26.67
C GLY A 168 -19.80 -1.78 -26.42
N LYS A 169 -19.37 -1.50 -25.17
CA LYS A 169 -17.96 -1.48 -24.79
C LYS A 169 -17.64 -2.67 -23.90
N LYS A 170 -16.53 -3.38 -24.19
CA LYS A 170 -16.00 -4.42 -23.31
C LYS A 170 -15.29 -3.78 -22.14
N ILE A 171 -15.73 -4.11 -20.92
CA ILE A 171 -15.17 -3.63 -19.66
C ILE A 171 -14.77 -4.85 -18.83
N VAL A 172 -13.60 -4.80 -18.20
CA VAL A 172 -13.17 -5.83 -17.25
C VAL A 172 -13.54 -5.40 -15.85
N ARG A 173 -14.39 -6.19 -15.19
CA ARG A 173 -14.74 -6.02 -13.78
C ARG A 173 -13.84 -6.90 -12.92
N LYS A 174 -13.23 -6.32 -11.89
CA LYS A 174 -12.54 -7.05 -10.84
C LYS A 174 -13.54 -7.42 -9.75
N LYS A 175 -13.72 -8.73 -9.50
CA LYS A 175 -14.56 -9.26 -8.43
C LYS A 175 -13.65 -9.94 -7.40
N GLU A 176 -13.61 -9.43 -6.18
CA GLU A 176 -12.91 -10.10 -5.09
C GLU A 176 -13.66 -11.39 -4.73
N ILE A 177 -12.93 -12.51 -4.71
CA ILE A 177 -13.46 -13.85 -4.43
C ILE A 177 -12.79 -14.52 -3.24
N GLY A 178 -11.75 -13.93 -2.68
CA GLY A 178 -11.10 -14.48 -1.50
C GLY A 178 -9.92 -13.68 -0.98
N GLU A 179 -9.44 -14.11 0.17
CA GLU A 179 -8.30 -13.52 0.88
C GLU A 179 -7.24 -14.56 1.18
N LEU A 180 -5.98 -14.18 1.00
CA LEU A 180 -4.81 -14.96 1.31
C LEU A 180 -3.97 -14.28 2.39
N LYS A 181 -3.20 -15.08 3.13
CA LYS A 181 -2.14 -14.61 4.01
C LYS A 181 -0.84 -15.33 3.70
N ILE A 182 0.23 -14.59 3.44
CA ILE A 182 1.55 -15.19 3.20
C ILE A 182 2.03 -15.89 4.46
N THR A 183 2.29 -17.19 4.36
CA THR A 183 2.83 -18.02 5.45
C THR A 183 4.34 -18.17 5.32
N LYS A 184 4.85 -18.21 4.07
CA LYS A 184 6.27 -18.34 3.78
C LYS A 184 6.58 -17.67 2.45
N VAL A 185 7.62 -16.84 2.41
CA VAL A 185 8.28 -16.43 1.17
C VAL A 185 9.35 -17.47 0.87
N GLU A 186 9.25 -18.16 -0.26
CA GLU A 186 10.17 -19.24 -0.61
C GLU A 186 11.48 -18.70 -1.19
N ASP A 187 11.35 -17.80 -2.17
CA ASP A 187 12.48 -17.19 -2.87
C ASP A 187 12.11 -15.78 -3.42
N GLU A 188 12.84 -15.34 -4.40
CA GLU A 188 12.61 -14.04 -5.07
C GLU A 188 11.30 -14.01 -5.85
N ASN A 189 10.81 -15.16 -6.35
CA ASN A 189 9.71 -15.27 -7.30
C ASN A 189 8.46 -15.91 -6.72
N PHE A 190 8.56 -16.68 -5.64
CA PHE A 190 7.45 -17.49 -5.12
C PHE A 190 7.20 -17.30 -3.63
N SER A 191 5.91 -17.39 -3.27
CA SER A 191 5.47 -17.41 -1.86
C SER A 191 4.32 -18.40 -1.68
N ILE A 192 4.26 -19.02 -0.50
CA ILE A 192 3.16 -19.87 -0.07
C ILE A 192 2.19 -19.04 0.75
N CYS A 193 0.93 -19.13 0.40
CA CYS A 193 -0.17 -18.43 1.03
C CYS A 193 -1.20 -19.42 1.59
N GLU A 194 -1.66 -19.15 2.81
CA GLU A 194 -2.84 -19.78 3.38
C GLU A 194 -4.09 -19.03 2.93
N VAL A 195 -5.11 -19.75 2.48
CA VAL A 195 -6.41 -19.18 2.10
C VAL A 195 -7.22 -18.91 3.38
N LYS A 196 -7.58 -17.66 3.60
CA LYS A 196 -8.40 -17.25 4.75
C LYS A 196 -9.89 -17.21 4.42
N VAL A 197 -10.22 -16.77 3.21
CA VAL A 197 -11.60 -16.62 2.72
C VAL A 197 -11.69 -17.08 1.27
N GLY A 198 -12.81 -17.67 0.87
CA GLY A 198 -13.15 -17.98 -0.53
C GLY A 198 -12.52 -19.26 -1.09
N GLY A 199 -11.99 -20.16 -0.26
CA GLY A 199 -11.25 -21.34 -0.74
C GLY A 199 -12.00 -22.22 -1.74
N ILE A 200 -13.31 -22.40 -1.58
CA ILE A 200 -14.14 -23.18 -2.52
C ILE A 200 -14.25 -22.47 -3.87
N GLU A 201 -14.54 -21.15 -3.86
CA GLU A 201 -14.69 -20.34 -5.08
C GLU A 201 -13.37 -20.26 -5.83
N ILE A 202 -12.26 -19.98 -5.12
CA ILE A 202 -10.91 -19.95 -5.69
C ILE A 202 -10.59 -21.27 -6.39
N ASN A 203 -10.77 -22.43 -5.72
CA ASN A 203 -10.47 -23.73 -6.30
C ASN A 203 -11.35 -24.05 -7.51
N SER A 204 -12.64 -23.75 -7.42
CA SER A 204 -13.58 -23.94 -8.53
C SER A 204 -13.19 -23.13 -9.76
N LYS A 205 -12.88 -21.82 -9.57
CA LYS A 205 -12.48 -20.93 -10.66
C LYS A 205 -11.11 -21.31 -11.23
N TYR A 206 -10.15 -21.70 -10.39
CA TYR A 206 -8.84 -22.16 -10.83
C TYR A 206 -8.95 -23.39 -11.73
N LYS A 207 -9.73 -24.41 -11.32
CA LYS A 207 -9.99 -25.61 -12.14
C LYS A 207 -10.72 -25.30 -13.44
N ALA A 208 -11.60 -24.32 -13.43
CA ALA A 208 -12.30 -23.82 -14.63
C ALA A 208 -11.44 -22.92 -15.52
N GLN A 209 -10.15 -22.76 -15.21
CA GLN A 209 -9.21 -21.86 -15.93
C GLN A 209 -9.71 -20.39 -15.99
N GLY A 210 -10.42 -19.96 -14.96
CA GLY A 210 -10.86 -18.57 -14.79
C GLY A 210 -9.66 -17.61 -14.71
N LYS A 211 -9.85 -16.39 -15.19
CA LYS A 211 -8.81 -15.34 -15.11
C LYS A 211 -8.71 -14.82 -13.67
N LEU A 212 -7.86 -15.46 -12.86
CA LEU A 212 -7.60 -15.09 -11.49
C LEU A 212 -6.33 -14.25 -11.38
N GLN A 213 -6.38 -13.20 -10.57
CA GLN A 213 -5.24 -12.41 -10.17
C GLN A 213 -5.20 -12.29 -8.65
N ILE A 214 -3.98 -12.20 -8.11
CA ILE A 214 -3.74 -11.93 -6.71
C ILE A 214 -3.16 -10.53 -6.65
N THR A 215 -3.74 -9.66 -5.81
CA THR A 215 -3.29 -8.28 -5.62
C THR A 215 -2.96 -8.04 -4.16
N THR A 216 -2.03 -7.13 -3.90
CA THR A 216 -1.81 -6.64 -2.54
C THR A 216 -3.11 -6.03 -2.03
N LYS A 217 -3.54 -6.42 -0.82
CA LYS A 217 -4.74 -5.86 -0.22
C LYS A 217 -4.44 -4.41 0.17
N GLN A 218 -5.23 -3.47 -0.38
CA GLN A 218 -5.20 -2.09 0.09
C GLN A 218 -5.63 -2.09 1.56
N TRP A 219 -4.86 -1.44 2.43
CA TRP A 219 -5.30 -1.18 3.78
C TRP A 219 -6.46 -0.18 3.72
N GLU A 220 -7.68 -0.69 3.70
CA GLU A 220 -8.83 0.15 4.00
C GLU A 220 -8.76 0.43 5.50
N TRP A 221 -8.31 1.62 5.85
CA TRP A 221 -8.60 2.17 7.15
C TRP A 221 -10.11 2.42 7.16
N ASN A 222 -10.88 1.52 7.77
CA ASN A 222 -12.25 1.79 8.09
C ASN A 222 -12.26 2.99 9.03
N TYR A 223 -12.70 4.14 8.50
CA TYR A 223 -12.96 5.37 9.23
C TYR A 223 -14.17 5.22 10.14
#